data_4b86ca069d72764702aa06a07ab5b8d9
#
_entry.id   4b86ca069d72764702aa06a07ab5b8d9
#
_cell.length_a   1.000
_cell.length_b   1.000
_cell.length_c   1.000
_cell.angle_alpha   90.00
_cell.angle_beta   90.00
_cell.angle_gamma   90.00
#
_symmetry.space_group_name_H-M   'P 1'
#
loop_
_entity.id
_entity.type
_entity.pdbx_description
1 polymer ?
#
loop_
_entity_poly.entity_id
_entity_poly.type
_entity_poly.pdbx_seq_one_letter_code
_entity_poly.pdbx_strand_id
1 'polypeptide(L)'
;VRTILLAASLPTLLTAYGFLSGAVIPMQDHKFPADLWFLCFGFTAICWWSILYTFLEKHEGAVNYLGSIQLIQLWNTRGYTIYIYQTISAFIVSMVTRSWIDTVPCHFLGLMIYVVITFAVATLLSCLTYPFERFILRRIV
;
A
#
# COMPACT_ATOMS: atom_id res chain seq x y z
N VAL A 1 16.25 9.09 -14.76
CA VAL A 1 16.53 8.27 -13.56
C VAL A 1 17.49 8.98 -12.62
N ARG A 2 18.70 9.42 -13.09
CA ARG A 2 19.71 10.07 -12.25
C ARG A 2 19.17 11.31 -11.52
N THR A 3 18.41 12.16 -12.18
CA THR A 3 17.78 13.35 -11.58
C THR A 3 16.75 12.98 -10.53
N ILE A 4 15.93 11.94 -10.79
CA ILE A 4 14.94 11.46 -9.83
C ILE A 4 15.62 10.85 -8.60
N LEU A 5 16.71 10.10 -8.78
CA LEU A 5 17.50 9.54 -7.68
C LEU A 5 18.08 10.65 -6.79
N LEU A 6 18.61 11.72 -7.38
CA LEU A 6 19.12 12.86 -6.65
C LEU A 6 18.01 13.59 -5.91
N ALA A 7 16.86 13.80 -6.56
CA ALA A 7 15.69 14.42 -5.91
C ALA A 7 15.11 13.56 -4.78
N ALA A 8 15.16 12.24 -4.89
CA ALA A 8 14.68 11.32 -3.87
C ALA A 8 15.63 11.18 -2.67
N SER A 9 16.91 11.49 -2.82
CA SER A 9 17.94 11.21 -1.79
C SER A 9 17.65 11.92 -0.48
N LEU A 10 17.44 13.24 -0.49
CA LEU A 10 17.18 14.02 0.71
C LEU A 10 15.88 13.64 1.43
N PRO A 11 14.72 13.59 0.75
CA PRO A 11 13.47 13.14 1.40
C PRO A 11 13.55 11.72 1.94
N THR A 12 14.25 10.80 1.24
CA THR A 12 14.46 9.43 1.71
C THR A 12 15.28 9.40 2.99
N LEU A 13 16.38 10.16 3.06
CA LEU A 13 17.20 10.25 4.25
C LEU A 13 16.44 10.87 5.43
N LEU A 14 15.67 11.93 5.19
CA LEU A 14 14.82 12.55 6.22
C LEU A 14 13.75 11.57 6.72
N THR A 15 13.09 10.86 5.82
CA THR A 15 12.10 9.85 6.19
C THR A 15 12.73 8.73 7.01
N ALA A 16 13.88 8.21 6.59
CA ALA A 16 14.62 7.19 7.33
C ALA A 16 15.05 7.68 8.72
N TYR A 17 15.55 8.91 8.81
CA TYR A 17 15.87 9.53 10.09
C TYR A 17 14.65 9.65 11.00
N GLY A 18 13.51 10.10 10.45
CA GLY A 18 12.25 10.20 11.19
C GLY A 18 11.79 8.87 11.76
N PHE A 19 11.90 7.78 10.98
CA PHE A 19 11.58 6.44 11.46
C PHE A 19 12.55 5.95 12.53
N LEU A 20 13.85 6.15 12.35
CA LEU A 20 14.87 5.72 13.31
C LEU A 20 14.79 6.51 14.63
N SER A 21 14.45 7.78 14.59
CA SER A 21 14.26 8.62 15.77
C SER A 21 12.91 8.44 16.46
N GLY A 22 11.98 7.70 15.85
CA GLY A 22 10.62 7.56 16.33
C GLY A 22 9.71 8.78 16.09
N ALA A 23 10.22 9.82 15.43
CA ALA A 23 9.49 11.06 15.18
C ALA A 23 8.30 10.89 14.20
N VAL A 24 8.30 9.83 13.41
CA VAL A 24 7.29 9.57 12.37
C VAL A 24 6.25 8.53 12.81
N ILE A 25 6.40 7.93 13.97
CA ILE A 25 5.49 6.91 14.48
C ILE A 25 4.67 7.48 15.64
N PRO A 26 3.32 7.47 15.54
CA PRO A 26 2.49 6.99 14.43
C PRO A 26 2.31 8.02 13.32
N MET A 27 2.43 7.60 12.05
CA MET A 27 2.27 8.47 10.87
C MET A 27 0.88 9.13 10.78
N GLN A 28 -0.14 8.57 11.42
CA GLN A 28 -1.49 9.12 11.44
C GLN A 28 -1.57 10.50 12.11
N ASP A 29 -0.72 10.74 13.11
CA ASP A 29 -0.68 12.01 13.86
C ASP A 29 -0.09 13.15 13.00
N HIS A 30 0.65 12.79 11.94
CA HIS A 30 1.28 13.71 11.00
C HIS A 30 0.42 14.00 9.76
N LYS A 31 -0.74 13.37 9.64
CA LYS A 31 -1.60 13.48 8.47
C LYS A 31 -2.45 14.75 8.45
N PHE A 32 -2.93 15.16 9.63
CA PHE A 32 -3.85 16.31 9.73
C PHE A 32 -3.51 17.19 10.95
N PRO A 33 -2.99 18.41 10.74
CA PRO A 33 -2.54 18.96 9.46
C PRO A 33 -1.32 18.24 8.92
N ALA A 34 -1.18 18.15 7.60
CA ALA A 34 -0.03 17.51 6.98
C ALA A 34 1.26 18.26 7.34
N ASP A 35 2.14 17.62 8.07
CA ASP A 35 3.42 18.20 8.47
C ASP A 35 4.57 17.78 7.55
N LEU A 36 5.78 18.26 7.87
CA LEU A 36 6.98 17.99 7.10
C LEU A 36 7.26 16.49 6.95
N TRP A 37 7.02 15.70 7.99
CA TRP A 37 7.27 14.24 7.96
C TRP A 37 6.36 13.54 6.99
N PHE A 38 5.06 13.86 7.03
CA PHE A 38 4.08 13.30 6.10
C PHE A 38 4.38 13.68 4.64
N LEU A 39 4.76 14.94 4.39
CA LEU A 39 5.14 15.41 3.06
C LEU A 39 6.42 14.73 2.55
N CYS A 40 7.45 14.60 3.39
CA CYS A 40 8.69 13.89 3.03
C CYS A 40 8.43 12.42 2.71
N PHE A 41 7.61 11.74 3.49
CA PHE A 41 7.21 10.37 3.24
C PHE A 41 6.47 10.22 1.90
N GLY A 42 5.47 11.06 1.66
CA GLY A 42 4.70 11.06 0.42
C GLY A 42 5.58 11.34 -0.80
N PHE A 43 6.45 12.34 -0.72
CA PHE A 43 7.37 12.67 -1.81
C PHE A 43 8.38 11.54 -2.06
N THR A 44 8.91 10.93 -1.00
CA THR A 44 9.79 9.75 -1.10
C THR A 44 9.09 8.61 -1.82
N ALA A 45 7.85 8.31 -1.45
CA ALA A 45 7.07 7.25 -2.08
C ALA A 45 6.85 7.52 -3.59
N ILE A 46 6.50 8.75 -3.96
CA ILE A 46 6.32 9.15 -5.37
C ILE A 46 7.62 8.99 -6.15
N CYS A 47 8.75 9.42 -5.61
CA CYS A 47 10.04 9.32 -6.28
C CYS A 47 10.45 7.86 -6.51
N TRP A 48 10.34 7.02 -5.49
CA TRP A 48 10.67 5.58 -5.62
C TRP A 48 9.72 4.86 -6.55
N TRP A 49 8.42 5.21 -6.53
CA TRP A 49 7.46 4.66 -7.48
C TRP A 49 7.79 5.05 -8.93
N SER A 50 8.22 6.30 -9.16
CA SER A 50 8.66 6.77 -10.47
C SER A 50 9.92 6.05 -10.97
N ILE A 51 10.86 5.76 -10.08
CA ILE A 51 12.06 4.98 -10.39
C ILE A 51 11.68 3.54 -10.78
N LEU A 52 10.83 2.91 -9.98
CA LEU A 52 10.32 1.57 -10.23
C LEU A 52 9.59 1.51 -11.58
N TYR A 53 8.72 2.47 -11.86
CA TYR A 53 8.02 2.56 -13.14
C TYR A 53 8.99 2.66 -14.32
N THR A 54 9.99 3.55 -14.25
CA THR A 54 11.01 3.70 -15.30
C THR A 54 11.85 2.43 -15.48
N PHE A 55 12.09 1.70 -14.39
CA PHE A 55 12.79 0.42 -14.45
C PHE A 55 11.95 -0.65 -15.14
N LEU A 56 10.68 -0.75 -14.75
CA LEU A 56 9.73 -1.72 -15.33
C LEU A 56 9.50 -1.44 -16.83
N GLU A 57 9.36 -0.16 -17.23
CA GLU A 57 9.19 0.23 -18.62
C GLU A 57 10.34 -0.25 -19.52
N LYS A 58 11.56 -0.32 -18.99
CA LYS A 58 12.72 -0.86 -19.72
C LYS A 58 12.75 -2.39 -19.82
N HIS A 59 11.93 -3.06 -19.04
CA HIS A 59 11.86 -4.51 -18.94
C HIS A 59 10.48 -5.04 -19.36
N GLU A 60 10.11 -4.83 -20.63
CA GLU A 60 8.81 -5.25 -21.18
C GLU A 60 8.46 -6.72 -20.88
N GLY A 61 9.44 -7.61 -20.90
CA GLY A 61 9.26 -9.01 -20.57
C GLY A 61 8.77 -9.23 -19.11
N ALA A 62 9.31 -8.46 -18.16
CA ALA A 62 8.88 -8.51 -16.77
C ALA A 62 7.48 -7.93 -16.59
N VAL A 63 7.16 -6.84 -17.28
CA VAL A 63 5.82 -6.21 -17.24
C VAL A 63 4.78 -7.17 -17.82
N ASN A 64 5.06 -7.80 -18.95
CA ASN A 64 4.17 -8.78 -19.57
C ASN A 64 3.96 -10.00 -18.68
N TYR A 65 5.03 -10.50 -18.05
CA TYR A 65 4.95 -11.59 -17.08
C TYR A 65 4.08 -11.21 -15.87
N LEU A 66 4.34 -10.05 -15.25
CA LEU A 66 3.54 -9.56 -14.13
C LEU A 66 2.08 -9.36 -14.53
N GLY A 67 1.83 -8.81 -15.73
CA GLY A 67 0.49 -8.62 -16.27
C GLY A 67 -0.27 -9.93 -16.55
N SER A 68 0.43 -11.05 -16.72
CA SER A 68 -0.19 -12.37 -16.90
C SER A 68 -0.65 -13.00 -15.58
N ILE A 69 -0.19 -12.53 -14.43
CA ILE A 69 -0.56 -13.04 -13.11
C ILE A 69 -2.00 -12.66 -12.81
N GLN A 70 -2.86 -13.64 -12.61
CA GLN A 70 -4.30 -13.46 -12.35
C GLN A 70 -4.58 -12.52 -11.16
N LEU A 71 -3.76 -12.57 -10.10
CA LEU A 71 -3.89 -11.71 -8.95
C LEU A 71 -3.64 -10.23 -9.31
N ILE A 72 -2.65 -9.94 -10.13
CA ILE A 72 -2.35 -8.59 -10.59
C ILE A 72 -3.44 -8.08 -11.53
N GLN A 73 -3.97 -8.92 -12.40
CA GLN A 73 -5.12 -8.58 -13.24
C GLN A 73 -6.35 -8.26 -12.38
N LEU A 74 -6.60 -9.05 -11.34
CA LEU A 74 -7.67 -8.80 -10.39
C LEU A 74 -7.49 -7.45 -9.69
N TRP A 75 -6.29 -7.14 -9.22
CA TRP A 75 -5.99 -5.87 -8.57
C TRP A 75 -6.08 -4.68 -9.52
N ASN A 76 -5.67 -4.86 -10.78
CA ASN A 76 -5.79 -3.81 -11.79
C ASN A 76 -7.27 -3.50 -12.13
N THR A 77 -8.10 -4.52 -12.23
CA THR A 77 -9.52 -4.36 -12.57
C THR A 77 -10.38 -3.92 -11.40
N ARG A 78 -9.98 -4.23 -10.15
CA ARG A 78 -10.74 -3.97 -8.92
C ARG A 78 -10.01 -3.10 -7.90
N GLY A 79 -8.94 -2.45 -8.30
CA GLY A 79 -8.10 -1.67 -7.39
C GLY A 79 -8.88 -0.66 -6.55
N TYR A 80 -9.87 0.00 -7.13
CA TYR A 80 -10.72 0.97 -6.41
C TYR A 80 -11.58 0.29 -5.34
N THR A 81 -12.22 -0.83 -5.67
CA THR A 81 -13.04 -1.60 -4.71
C THR A 81 -12.18 -2.16 -3.59
N ILE A 82 -11.00 -2.72 -3.92
CA ILE A 82 -10.04 -3.22 -2.93
C ILE A 82 -9.57 -2.08 -2.01
N TYR A 83 -9.32 -0.89 -2.55
CA TYR A 83 -8.94 0.29 -1.77
C TYR A 83 -10.03 0.69 -0.77
N ILE A 84 -11.30 0.70 -1.18
CA ILE A 84 -12.42 0.98 -0.26
C ILE A 84 -12.48 -0.07 0.87
N TYR A 85 -12.36 -1.35 0.52
CA TYR A 85 -12.40 -2.43 1.50
C TYR A 85 -11.15 -2.50 2.38
N GLN A 86 -10.04 -1.87 1.99
CA GLN A 86 -8.81 -1.87 2.80
C GLN A 86 -9.04 -1.30 4.21
N THR A 87 -9.82 -0.23 4.33
CA THR A 87 -10.12 0.38 5.64
C THR A 87 -10.93 -0.57 6.53
N ILE A 88 -11.96 -1.22 5.97
CA ILE A 88 -12.78 -2.21 6.68
C ILE A 88 -11.94 -3.42 7.06
N SER A 89 -11.11 -3.89 6.14
CA SER A 89 -10.21 -5.03 6.36
C SER A 89 -9.18 -4.74 7.44
N ALA A 90 -8.57 -3.55 7.44
CA ALA A 90 -7.64 -3.14 8.48
C ALA A 90 -8.29 -3.14 9.86
N PHE A 91 -9.53 -2.68 9.97
CA PHE A 91 -10.29 -2.72 11.21
C PHE A 91 -10.54 -4.16 11.68
N ILE A 92 -11.03 -5.04 10.80
CA ILE A 92 -11.27 -6.46 11.11
C ILE A 92 -9.98 -7.16 11.54
N VAL A 93 -8.91 -6.97 10.75
CA VAL A 93 -7.60 -7.58 11.02
C VAL A 93 -7.04 -7.08 12.35
N SER A 94 -7.14 -5.78 12.64
CA SER A 94 -6.68 -5.24 13.92
C SER A 94 -7.40 -5.83 15.11
N MET A 95 -8.71 -6.08 15.02
CA MET A 95 -9.47 -6.75 16.08
C MET A 95 -9.01 -8.19 16.33
N VAL A 96 -8.72 -8.93 15.26
CA VAL A 96 -8.35 -10.34 15.34
C VAL A 96 -6.87 -10.50 15.73
N THR A 97 -6.00 -9.62 15.27
CA THR A 97 -4.55 -9.79 15.44
C THR A 97 -3.98 -9.04 16.64
N ARG A 98 -4.76 -8.21 17.32
CA ARG A 98 -4.29 -7.35 18.41
C ARG A 98 -3.56 -8.12 19.54
N SER A 99 -4.08 -9.29 19.92
CA SER A 99 -3.45 -10.12 20.97
C SER A 99 -2.24 -10.93 20.51
N TRP A 100 -2.08 -11.07 19.22
CA TRP A 100 -1.11 -11.97 18.60
C TRP A 100 0.07 -11.21 17.98
N ILE A 101 -0.19 -10.04 17.40
CA ILE A 101 0.84 -9.23 16.73
C ILE A 101 1.89 -8.73 17.73
N ASP A 102 1.49 -8.48 18.98
CA ASP A 102 2.38 -8.04 20.06
C ASP A 102 3.35 -9.16 20.50
N THR A 103 3.05 -10.42 20.16
CA THR A 103 3.95 -11.57 20.45
C THR A 103 5.03 -11.77 19.39
N VAL A 104 4.93 -11.07 18.24
CA VAL A 104 5.92 -11.19 17.18
C VAL A 104 7.22 -10.48 17.58
N PRO A 105 8.35 -11.17 17.61
CA PRO A 105 9.61 -10.64 18.17
C PRO A 105 10.20 -9.49 17.36
N CYS A 106 9.73 -9.28 16.12
CA CYS A 106 10.19 -8.23 15.23
C CYS A 106 8.98 -7.38 14.77
N HIS A 107 8.92 -6.11 15.21
CA HIS A 107 7.86 -5.19 14.82
C HIS A 107 7.71 -5.02 13.30
N PHE A 108 8.83 -5.04 12.56
CA PHE A 108 8.79 -4.96 11.11
C PHE A 108 8.11 -6.18 10.48
N LEU A 109 8.41 -7.38 10.98
CA LEU A 109 7.77 -8.61 10.52
C LEU A 109 6.27 -8.61 10.86
N GLY A 110 5.91 -8.18 12.08
CA GLY A 110 4.52 -8.00 12.49
C GLY A 110 3.76 -7.06 11.56
N LEU A 111 4.36 -5.92 11.20
CA LEU A 111 3.79 -4.97 10.26
C LEU A 111 3.61 -5.57 8.87
N MET A 112 4.61 -6.30 8.35
CA MET A 112 4.52 -6.96 7.05
C MET A 112 3.39 -7.99 7.01
N ILE A 113 3.29 -8.82 8.04
CA ILE A 113 2.21 -9.81 8.17
C ILE A 113 0.85 -9.11 8.22
N TYR A 114 0.72 -8.05 9.02
CA TYR A 114 -0.51 -7.27 9.12
C TYR A 114 -0.94 -6.69 7.76
N VAL A 115 -0.01 -6.09 7.02
CA VAL A 115 -0.27 -5.53 5.69
C VAL A 115 -0.73 -6.62 4.73
N VAL A 116 -0.01 -7.74 4.67
CA VAL A 116 -0.35 -8.86 3.78
C VAL A 116 -1.75 -9.42 4.08
N ILE A 117 -2.06 -9.66 5.36
CA ILE A 117 -3.39 -10.15 5.78
C ILE A 117 -4.47 -9.12 5.43
N THR A 118 -4.23 -7.84 5.68
CA THR A 118 -5.19 -6.77 5.36
C THR A 118 -5.51 -6.73 3.87
N PHE A 119 -4.50 -6.81 3.02
CA PHE A 119 -4.70 -6.87 1.56
C PHE A 119 -5.40 -8.15 1.11
N ALA A 120 -5.09 -9.29 1.71
CA ALA A 120 -5.75 -10.55 1.42
C ALA A 120 -7.26 -10.48 1.76
N VAL A 121 -7.60 -9.96 2.95
CA VAL A 121 -9.00 -9.78 3.38
C VAL A 121 -9.73 -8.78 2.49
N ALA A 122 -9.11 -7.64 2.13
CA ALA A 122 -9.70 -6.65 1.23
C ALA A 122 -9.98 -7.25 -0.16
N THR A 123 -9.04 -8.03 -0.69
CA THR A 123 -9.20 -8.73 -1.96
C THR A 123 -10.35 -9.73 -1.90
N LEU A 124 -10.45 -10.49 -0.82
CA LEU A 124 -11.50 -11.47 -0.60
C LEU A 124 -12.88 -10.82 -0.50
N LEU A 125 -13.00 -9.73 0.25
CA LEU A 125 -14.22 -8.93 0.33
C LEU A 125 -14.63 -8.38 -1.03
N SER A 126 -13.67 -7.84 -1.80
CA SER A 126 -13.93 -7.37 -3.17
C SER A 126 -14.43 -8.50 -4.09
N CYS A 127 -13.92 -9.71 -3.94
CA CYS A 127 -14.40 -10.87 -4.70
C CYS A 127 -15.82 -11.28 -4.30
N LEU A 128 -16.12 -11.28 -3.01
CA LEU A 128 -17.44 -11.66 -2.48
C LEU A 128 -18.53 -10.66 -2.87
N THR A 129 -18.21 -9.37 -2.91
CA THR A 129 -19.17 -8.31 -3.25
C THR A 129 -19.37 -8.10 -4.75
N TYR A 130 -18.49 -8.63 -5.58
CA TYR A 130 -18.54 -8.44 -7.03
C TYR A 130 -19.86 -8.86 -7.70
N PRO A 131 -20.47 -9.99 -7.37
CA PRO A 131 -21.77 -10.35 -7.96
C PRO A 131 -22.83 -9.32 -7.66
N PHE A 132 -22.81 -8.75 -6.45
CA PHE A 132 -23.74 -7.74 -5.97
C PHE A 132 -23.50 -6.38 -6.66
N GLU A 133 -22.24 -5.94 -6.76
CA GLU A 133 -21.87 -4.73 -7.50
C GLU A 133 -22.33 -4.80 -8.96
N ARG A 134 -22.10 -5.95 -9.62
CA ARG A 134 -22.52 -6.18 -11.00
C ARG A 134 -24.04 -6.20 -11.17
N PHE A 135 -24.75 -6.71 -10.17
CA PHE A 135 -26.21 -6.70 -10.17
C PHE A 135 -26.78 -5.28 -10.06
N ILE A 136 -26.21 -4.45 -9.17
CA ILE A 136 -26.61 -3.04 -8.99
C ILE A 136 -26.30 -2.24 -10.26
N LEU A 137 -25.08 -2.34 -10.78
CA LEU A 137 -24.68 -1.60 -11.99
C LEU A 137 -25.57 -1.91 -13.20
N ARG A 138 -26.00 -3.16 -13.38
CA ARG A 138 -26.91 -3.54 -14.46
C ARG A 138 -28.33 -2.97 -14.33
N ARG A 139 -28.71 -2.48 -13.13
CA ARG A 139 -30.03 -1.85 -12.93
C ARG A 139 -30.02 -0.32 -13.06
N ILE A 140 -28.83 0.27 -13.00
CA ILE A 140 -28.66 1.73 -13.05
C ILE A 140 -28.34 2.17 -14.48
N VAL A 141 -27.74 1.32 -15.28
CA VAL A 141 -27.43 1.53 -16.71
C VAL A 141 -28.48 0.82 -17.58
#